data_d7b1760ce8456dbf70c83c86ea8c87da
#
_entry.id   d7b1760ce8456dbf70c83c86ea8c87da
#
_cell.length_a   1.000
_cell.length_b   1.000
_cell.length_c   1.000
_cell.angle_alpha   90.00
_cell.angle_beta   90.00
_cell.angle_gamma   90.00
#
_symmetry.space_group_name_H-M   'P 1'
#
loop_
_entity.id
_entity.type
_entity.pdbx_description
1 polymer ?
#
loop_
_entity_poly.entity_id
_entity_poly.type
_entity_poly.pdbx_seq_one_letter_code
_entity_poly.pdbx_strand_id
1 'polypeptide(L)'
;MKRIVLLLSAALMTSCVSMKEYESLQSQYTQANKSAALAKQELQELREENAELVRQSQAMTMTLSDMTEARHECEATLTSMNRAYAALQLHYDTTVENYMQQITGKNRDLSKANKLLEQRNRELNQKEEQMREQQRDLEERQLQMEQNQKAISNALEAKQRELEVLRASVSKALVGFTDKGLNVETKDGKVYVSMEDKLLFASGSWEVSAQGIEALKTLAKILQDNSDLNIMVEGHTDNDVFRGSTAVKDNWDLSVMRATAIVKQLLKLGPKIDPARVMAAGHAEYSPKVRNISAANKAKNRRTEIILTPKISDVLKMVE
;
A
#
# COMPACT_ATOMS: atom_id res chain seq x y z
N MET A 1 -52.28 51.13 -6.77
CA MET A 1 -50.90 51.21 -6.17
C MET A 1 -50.84 51.08 -4.65
N LYS A 2 -51.84 51.51 -3.86
CA LYS A 2 -51.80 51.38 -2.38
C LYS A 2 -51.85 49.97 -1.79
N ARG A 3 -52.39 49.00 -2.50
CA ARG A 3 -52.50 47.57 -2.01
C ARG A 3 -51.24 46.74 -2.25
N ILE A 4 -50.38 47.14 -3.16
CA ILE A 4 -49.09 46.42 -3.42
C ILE A 4 -48.03 46.85 -2.40
N VAL A 5 -48.06 48.09 -1.93
CA VAL A 5 -47.09 48.58 -0.92
C VAL A 5 -47.36 47.97 0.46
N LEU A 6 -48.63 47.63 0.78
CA LEU A 6 -48.96 47.01 2.08
C LEU A 6 -48.55 45.49 2.12
N LEU A 7 -48.51 44.83 0.98
CA LEU A 7 -48.06 43.44 0.91
C LEU A 7 -46.52 43.31 0.93
N LEU A 8 -45.80 44.31 0.41
CA LEU A 8 -44.32 44.36 0.54
C LEU A 8 -43.88 44.72 1.94
N SER A 9 -44.64 45.54 2.70
CA SER A 9 -44.28 45.89 4.10
C SER A 9 -44.58 44.74 5.08
N ALA A 10 -45.57 43.89 4.78
CA ALA A 10 -45.86 42.72 5.62
C ALA A 10 -44.82 41.56 5.39
N ALA A 11 -44.21 41.50 4.21
CA ALA A 11 -43.17 40.51 3.94
C ALA A 11 -41.82 40.83 4.59
N LEU A 12 -41.62 42.11 5.01
CA LEU A 12 -40.37 42.54 5.69
C LEU A 12 -40.40 42.36 7.21
N MET A 13 -41.58 42.00 7.79
CA MET A 13 -41.71 41.89 9.26
C MET A 13 -41.61 40.43 9.77
N THR A 14 -41.44 39.45 8.92
CA THR A 14 -41.41 38.04 9.35
C THR A 14 -40.02 37.43 9.40
N SER A 15 -38.97 38.21 9.23
CA SER A 15 -37.58 37.70 9.34
C SER A 15 -36.79 38.30 10.47
N CYS A 16 -37.39 38.46 11.65
CA CYS A 16 -36.58 38.68 12.84
C CYS A 16 -36.08 37.34 13.35
N VAL A 17 -34.98 36.92 12.77
CA VAL A 17 -34.16 35.86 13.37
C VAL A 17 -33.74 36.37 14.76
N SER A 18 -33.96 35.60 15.81
CA SER A 18 -33.54 35.98 17.16
C SER A 18 -32.03 36.23 17.15
N MET A 19 -31.53 37.21 17.91
CA MET A 19 -30.09 37.51 17.99
C MET A 19 -29.26 36.27 18.31
N LYS A 20 -29.83 35.37 19.07
CA LYS A 20 -29.23 34.07 19.43
C LYS A 20 -29.15 33.09 18.26
N GLU A 21 -30.13 33.09 17.37
CA GLU A 21 -30.10 32.31 16.12
C GLU A 21 -29.14 32.90 15.11
N TYR A 22 -29.06 34.25 15.04
CA TYR A 22 -28.08 34.95 14.19
C TYR A 22 -26.63 34.65 14.65
N GLU A 23 -26.36 34.79 15.96
CA GLU A 23 -25.04 34.46 16.53
C GLU A 23 -24.69 32.97 16.32
N SER A 24 -25.66 32.06 16.50
CA SER A 24 -25.49 30.63 16.20
C SER A 24 -25.19 30.40 14.73
N LEU A 25 -25.95 31.04 13.83
CA LEU A 25 -25.75 30.91 12.39
C LEU A 25 -24.42 31.55 11.95
N GLN A 26 -24.02 32.64 12.56
CA GLN A 26 -22.73 33.29 12.30
C GLN A 26 -21.55 32.45 12.81
N SER A 27 -21.73 31.81 13.97
CA SER A 27 -20.75 30.82 14.46
C SER A 27 -20.64 29.61 13.54
N GLN A 28 -21.77 29.06 13.12
CA GLN A 28 -21.80 27.95 12.14
C GLN A 28 -21.18 28.33 10.81
N TYR A 29 -21.46 29.55 10.31
CA TYR A 29 -20.87 30.06 9.07
C TYR A 29 -19.36 30.26 9.18
N THR A 30 -18.86 30.80 10.29
CA THR A 30 -17.41 30.94 10.50
C THR A 30 -16.73 29.60 10.66
N GLN A 31 -17.37 28.63 11.30
CA GLN A 31 -16.87 27.27 11.42
C GLN A 31 -16.88 26.52 10.07
N ALA A 32 -17.96 26.70 9.28
CA ALA A 32 -18.05 26.16 7.93
C ALA A 32 -16.94 26.71 7.00
N ASN A 33 -16.66 28.01 7.09
CA ASN A 33 -15.60 28.61 6.29
C ASN A 33 -14.18 28.15 6.72
N LYS A 34 -13.96 27.92 8.02
CA LYS A 34 -12.69 27.33 8.50
C LYS A 34 -12.52 25.90 8.02
N SER A 35 -13.55 25.07 8.13
CA SER A 35 -13.49 23.68 7.64
C SER A 35 -13.30 23.62 6.13
N ALA A 36 -13.96 24.52 5.38
CA ALA A 36 -13.79 24.60 3.94
C ALA A 36 -12.39 25.06 3.50
N ALA A 37 -11.69 25.88 4.30
CA ALA A 37 -10.29 26.26 4.01
C ALA A 37 -9.32 25.08 4.22
N LEU A 38 -9.49 24.36 5.31
CA LEU A 38 -8.68 23.17 5.62
C LEU A 38 -8.91 22.06 4.59
N ALA A 39 -10.18 21.78 4.21
CA ALA A 39 -10.50 20.81 3.16
C ALA A 39 -9.90 21.17 1.80
N LYS A 40 -9.76 22.45 1.51
CA LYS A 40 -9.11 22.87 0.25
C LYS A 40 -7.60 22.59 0.27
N GLN A 41 -6.97 22.81 1.43
CA GLN A 41 -5.54 22.50 1.60
C GLN A 41 -5.28 21.01 1.48
N GLU A 42 -6.08 20.20 2.18
CA GLU A 42 -5.99 18.75 2.13
C GLU A 42 -6.30 18.17 0.74
N LEU A 43 -7.27 18.75 0.04
CA LEU A 43 -7.52 18.40 -1.35
C LEU A 43 -6.29 18.67 -2.22
N GLN A 44 -5.55 19.73 -1.92
CA GLN A 44 -4.31 20.04 -2.63
C GLN A 44 -3.22 19.01 -2.33
N GLU A 45 -3.00 18.69 -1.06
CA GLU A 45 -2.00 17.70 -0.63
C GLU A 45 -2.31 16.30 -1.21
N LEU A 46 -3.60 15.89 -1.16
CA LEU A 46 -4.04 14.64 -1.80
C LEU A 46 -3.92 14.63 -3.33
N ARG A 47 -4.09 15.79 -3.96
CA ARG A 47 -3.84 15.89 -5.41
C ARG A 47 -2.36 15.73 -5.74
N GLU A 48 -1.48 16.28 -4.91
CA GLU A 48 -0.03 16.15 -5.06
C GLU A 48 0.41 14.71 -4.81
N GLU A 49 -0.12 14.07 -3.75
CA GLU A 49 0.11 12.64 -3.47
C GLU A 49 -0.43 11.73 -4.58
N ASN A 50 -1.66 11.97 -5.05
CA ASN A 50 -2.20 11.23 -6.19
C ASN A 50 -1.37 11.44 -7.47
N ALA A 51 -0.89 12.66 -7.70
CA ALA A 51 -0.02 12.93 -8.84
C ALA A 51 1.33 12.20 -8.72
N GLU A 52 1.84 12.06 -7.49
CA GLU A 52 3.06 11.27 -7.23
C GLU A 52 2.81 9.76 -7.39
N LEU A 53 1.71 9.25 -6.85
CA LEU A 53 1.31 7.84 -7.02
C LEU A 53 1.05 7.50 -8.49
N VAL A 54 0.46 8.41 -9.26
CA VAL A 54 0.28 8.25 -10.71
C VAL A 54 1.63 8.19 -11.41
N ARG A 55 2.58 9.07 -11.04
CA ARG A 55 3.94 9.04 -11.59
C ARG A 55 4.67 7.74 -11.25
N GLN A 56 4.58 7.27 -9.99
CA GLN A 56 5.15 5.99 -9.56
C GLN A 56 4.49 4.81 -10.30
N SER A 57 3.17 4.82 -10.45
CA SER A 57 2.44 3.81 -11.24
C SER A 57 2.84 3.83 -12.71
N GLN A 58 3.00 5.01 -13.31
CA GLN A 58 3.48 5.15 -14.67
C GLN A 58 4.93 4.66 -14.82
N ALA A 59 5.82 5.04 -13.89
CA ALA A 59 7.20 4.57 -13.87
C ALA A 59 7.28 3.04 -13.72
N MET A 60 6.46 2.46 -12.83
CA MET A 60 6.36 1.02 -12.67
C MET A 60 5.82 0.32 -13.92
N THR A 61 4.84 0.93 -14.59
CA THR A 61 4.29 0.42 -15.87
C THR A 61 5.35 0.47 -16.98
N MET A 62 6.15 1.54 -17.04
CA MET A 62 7.28 1.62 -17.96
C MET A 62 8.33 0.55 -17.67
N THR A 63 8.70 0.38 -16.39
CA THR A 63 9.65 -0.65 -15.97
C THR A 63 9.13 -2.06 -16.29
N LEU A 64 7.84 -2.33 -16.10
CA LEU A 64 7.19 -3.58 -16.50
C LEU A 64 7.20 -3.77 -18.02
N SER A 65 6.99 -2.69 -18.79
CA SER A 65 7.11 -2.71 -20.24
C SER A 65 8.53 -3.05 -20.68
N ASP A 66 9.52 -2.38 -20.11
CA ASP A 66 10.94 -2.61 -20.41
C ASP A 66 11.36 -4.05 -20.02
N MET A 67 10.91 -4.55 -18.87
CA MET A 67 11.16 -5.93 -18.46
C MET A 67 10.46 -6.96 -19.36
N THR A 68 9.27 -6.66 -19.87
CA THR A 68 8.57 -7.52 -20.84
C THR A 68 9.27 -7.51 -22.19
N GLU A 69 9.74 -6.36 -22.62
CA GLU A 69 10.53 -6.23 -23.87
C GLU A 69 11.87 -6.97 -23.74
N ALA A 70 12.60 -6.77 -22.64
CA ALA A 70 13.83 -7.52 -22.36
C ALA A 70 13.60 -9.04 -22.26
N ARG A 71 12.46 -9.48 -21.71
CA ARG A 71 12.07 -10.89 -21.71
C ARG A 71 11.83 -11.42 -23.13
N HIS A 72 11.12 -10.66 -23.97
CA HIS A 72 10.88 -11.02 -25.36
C HIS A 72 12.17 -11.06 -26.17
N GLU A 73 13.09 -10.13 -25.94
CA GLU A 73 14.43 -10.17 -26.57
C GLU A 73 15.22 -11.40 -26.13
N CYS A 74 15.16 -11.74 -24.84
CA CYS A 74 15.80 -12.94 -24.30
C CYS A 74 15.19 -14.21 -24.90
N GLU A 75 13.86 -14.30 -24.99
CA GLU A 75 13.13 -15.43 -25.61
C GLU A 75 13.44 -15.53 -27.11
N ALA A 76 13.52 -14.41 -27.81
CA ALA A 76 13.92 -14.37 -29.23
C ALA A 76 15.37 -14.83 -29.42
N THR A 77 16.26 -14.41 -28.54
CA THR A 77 17.68 -14.81 -28.54
C THR A 77 17.81 -16.31 -28.26
N LEU A 78 17.07 -16.84 -27.25
CA LEU A 78 17.03 -18.25 -26.95
C LEU A 78 16.50 -19.08 -28.14
N THR A 79 15.46 -18.57 -28.80
CA THR A 79 14.90 -19.20 -30.00
C THR A 79 15.88 -19.21 -31.15
N SER A 80 16.64 -18.11 -31.34
CA SER A 80 17.66 -18.02 -32.38
C SER A 80 18.85 -18.97 -32.10
N MET A 81 19.28 -19.05 -30.82
CA MET A 81 20.31 -20.03 -30.39
C MET A 81 19.87 -21.46 -30.62
N ASN A 82 18.62 -21.80 -30.28
CA ASN A 82 18.10 -23.17 -30.52
C ASN A 82 18.02 -23.50 -32.02
N ARG A 83 17.67 -22.53 -32.88
CA ARG A 83 17.72 -22.71 -34.34
C ARG A 83 19.15 -22.88 -34.85
N ALA A 84 20.08 -22.06 -34.35
CA ALA A 84 21.50 -22.20 -34.70
C ALA A 84 22.07 -23.53 -34.22
N TYR A 85 21.68 -24.01 -33.05
CA TYR A 85 22.04 -25.33 -32.51
C TYR A 85 21.48 -26.45 -33.37
N ALA A 86 20.20 -26.38 -33.77
CA ALA A 86 19.59 -27.37 -34.65
C ALA A 86 20.24 -27.39 -36.05
N ALA A 87 20.59 -26.22 -36.60
CA ALA A 87 21.32 -26.08 -37.87
C ALA A 87 22.74 -26.65 -37.77
N LEU A 88 23.41 -26.40 -36.63
CA LEU A 88 24.74 -26.98 -36.36
C LEU A 88 24.70 -28.51 -36.26
N GLN A 89 23.65 -29.04 -35.60
CA GLN A 89 23.44 -30.47 -35.47
C GLN A 89 23.20 -31.12 -36.83
N LEU A 90 22.37 -30.52 -37.68
CA LEU A 90 22.14 -30.98 -39.06
C LEU A 90 23.42 -30.92 -39.90
N HIS A 91 24.21 -29.87 -39.77
CA HIS A 91 25.51 -29.76 -40.44
C HIS A 91 26.51 -30.79 -39.91
N TYR A 92 26.49 -31.05 -38.60
CA TYR A 92 27.31 -32.08 -37.98
C TYR A 92 26.95 -33.49 -38.53
N ASP A 93 25.64 -33.83 -38.54
CA ASP A 93 25.16 -35.11 -38.99
C ASP A 93 25.50 -35.36 -40.50
N THR A 94 25.27 -34.34 -41.34
CA THR A 94 25.66 -34.40 -42.77
C THR A 94 27.16 -34.52 -42.97
N THR A 95 27.96 -33.89 -42.12
CA THR A 95 29.42 -33.94 -42.18
C THR A 95 29.92 -35.38 -41.80
N VAL A 96 29.36 -35.93 -40.70
CA VAL A 96 29.66 -37.31 -40.28
C VAL A 96 29.27 -38.32 -41.34
N GLU A 97 28.10 -38.15 -41.97
CA GLU A 97 27.63 -39.05 -43.05
C GLU A 97 28.54 -39.01 -44.28
N ASN A 98 28.98 -37.82 -44.71
CA ASN A 98 29.96 -37.65 -45.77
C ASN A 98 31.32 -38.24 -45.44
N TYR A 99 31.79 -38.13 -44.17
CA TYR A 99 33.02 -38.77 -43.72
C TYR A 99 32.87 -40.31 -43.69
N MET A 100 31.76 -40.87 -43.27
CA MET A 100 31.48 -42.29 -43.28
C MET A 100 31.46 -42.84 -44.69
N GLN A 101 30.86 -42.16 -45.65
CA GLN A 101 30.90 -42.52 -47.08
C GLN A 101 32.30 -42.44 -47.67
N GLN A 102 33.11 -41.45 -47.27
CA GLN A 102 34.51 -41.41 -47.68
C GLN A 102 35.37 -42.46 -47.03
N ILE A 103 35.11 -42.85 -45.78
CA ILE A 103 35.83 -43.91 -45.04
C ILE A 103 35.54 -45.27 -45.61
N THR A 104 34.31 -45.54 -46.01
CA THR A 104 33.94 -46.79 -46.64
C THR A 104 34.63 -47.08 -47.98
N GLY A 105 35.14 -45.97 -48.62
CA GLY A 105 35.85 -46.08 -49.88
C GLY A 105 37.38 -46.28 -49.84
N LYS A 106 38.04 -46.15 -48.70
CA LYS A 106 39.51 -46.25 -48.63
C LYS A 106 40.02 -46.78 -47.26
N ASN A 107 40.50 -48.04 -47.30
CA ASN A 107 41.13 -48.68 -46.13
C ASN A 107 42.34 -47.95 -45.52
N ARG A 108 42.83 -46.91 -46.16
CA ARG A 108 44.00 -46.13 -45.69
C ARG A 108 43.65 -45.03 -44.67
N ASP A 109 42.40 -44.63 -44.57
CA ASP A 109 42.03 -43.49 -43.65
C ASP A 109 41.45 -43.98 -42.31
N LEU A 110 41.34 -45.30 -42.07
CA LEU A 110 40.82 -45.87 -40.83
C LEU A 110 41.61 -45.37 -39.58
N SER A 111 42.93 -45.24 -39.71
CA SER A 111 43.80 -44.72 -38.65
C SER A 111 43.56 -43.22 -38.34
N LYS A 112 43.24 -42.44 -39.39
CA LYS A 112 42.89 -41.01 -39.20
C LYS A 112 41.50 -40.87 -38.60
N ALA A 113 40.55 -41.72 -39.02
CA ALA A 113 39.21 -41.74 -38.49
C ALA A 113 39.18 -42.12 -36.99
N ASN A 114 40.01 -43.09 -36.59
CA ASN A 114 40.13 -43.45 -35.16
C ASN A 114 40.73 -42.31 -34.32
N LYS A 115 41.76 -41.64 -34.82
CA LYS A 115 42.32 -40.47 -34.15
C LYS A 115 41.29 -39.33 -34.04
N LEU A 116 40.51 -39.11 -35.10
CA LEU A 116 39.45 -38.12 -35.09
C LEU A 116 38.31 -38.46 -34.10
N LEU A 117 37.96 -39.76 -34.04
CA LEU A 117 36.98 -40.26 -33.07
C LEU A 117 37.46 -40.12 -31.61
N GLU A 118 38.76 -40.46 -31.37
CA GLU A 118 39.35 -40.24 -30.02
C GLU A 118 39.35 -38.76 -29.62
N GLN A 119 39.67 -37.87 -30.58
CA GLN A 119 39.66 -36.46 -30.33
C GLN A 119 38.22 -35.98 -30.01
N ARG A 120 37.23 -36.46 -30.76
CA ARG A 120 35.82 -36.14 -30.55
C ARG A 120 35.26 -36.67 -29.22
N ASN A 121 35.69 -37.86 -28.81
CA ASN A 121 35.34 -38.40 -27.49
C ASN A 121 35.91 -37.56 -26.35
N ARG A 122 37.14 -37.03 -26.50
CA ARG A 122 37.69 -36.08 -25.55
C ARG A 122 36.90 -34.76 -25.53
N GLU A 123 36.54 -34.25 -26.70
CA GLU A 123 35.70 -33.04 -26.79
C GLU A 123 34.29 -33.26 -26.22
N LEU A 124 33.69 -34.41 -26.44
CA LEU A 124 32.40 -34.78 -25.85
C LEU A 124 32.48 -34.94 -24.35
N ASN A 125 33.52 -35.60 -23.83
CA ASN A 125 33.73 -35.74 -22.41
C ASN A 125 33.95 -34.36 -21.74
N GLN A 126 34.68 -33.44 -22.40
CA GLN A 126 34.82 -32.06 -21.93
C GLN A 126 33.50 -31.29 -21.93
N LYS A 127 32.69 -31.48 -22.99
CA LYS A 127 31.33 -30.86 -23.03
C LYS A 127 30.37 -31.46 -22.00
N GLU A 128 30.42 -32.79 -21.82
CA GLU A 128 29.65 -33.44 -20.75
C GLU A 128 30.06 -32.92 -19.38
N GLU A 129 31.36 -32.74 -19.16
CA GLU A 129 31.87 -32.21 -17.89
C GLU A 129 31.45 -30.75 -17.70
N GLN A 130 31.52 -29.93 -18.75
CA GLN A 130 31.01 -28.57 -18.72
C GLN A 130 29.47 -28.52 -18.47
N MET A 131 28.72 -29.41 -19.12
CA MET A 131 27.27 -29.50 -18.89
C MET A 131 26.96 -29.95 -17.45
N ARG A 132 27.71 -30.89 -16.90
CA ARG A 132 27.57 -31.31 -15.51
C ARG A 132 27.94 -30.24 -14.53
N GLU A 133 28.92 -29.40 -14.88
CA GLU A 133 29.30 -28.23 -14.05
C GLU A 133 28.22 -27.18 -14.08
N GLN A 134 27.67 -26.84 -15.25
CA GLN A 134 26.52 -25.94 -15.39
C GLN A 134 25.27 -26.46 -14.68
N GLN A 135 25.03 -27.77 -14.76
CA GLN A 135 23.89 -28.37 -14.07
C GLN A 135 24.05 -28.31 -12.55
N ARG A 136 25.25 -28.54 -12.01
CA ARG A 136 25.56 -28.39 -10.60
C ARG A 136 25.38 -26.92 -10.13
N ASP A 137 25.88 -25.97 -10.94
CA ASP A 137 25.68 -24.55 -10.65
C ASP A 137 24.19 -24.17 -10.63
N LEU A 138 23.41 -24.71 -11.58
CA LEU A 138 21.96 -24.53 -11.62
C LEU A 138 21.27 -25.18 -10.41
N GLU A 139 21.64 -26.39 -10.04
CA GLU A 139 21.10 -27.09 -8.87
C GLU A 139 21.44 -26.35 -7.57
N GLU A 140 22.69 -25.85 -7.46
CA GLU A 140 23.12 -25.04 -6.30
C GLU A 140 22.34 -23.73 -6.22
N ARG A 141 22.17 -23.03 -7.34
CA ARG A 141 21.34 -21.80 -7.40
C ARG A 141 19.87 -22.10 -7.10
N GLN A 142 19.36 -23.22 -7.59
CA GLN A 142 17.98 -23.63 -7.30
C GLN A 142 17.80 -23.92 -5.80
N LEU A 143 18.74 -24.66 -5.20
CA LEU A 143 18.73 -24.93 -3.77
C LEU A 143 18.84 -23.63 -2.95
N GLN A 144 19.69 -22.69 -3.38
CA GLN A 144 19.82 -21.39 -2.74
C GLN A 144 18.55 -20.56 -2.87
N MET A 145 17.89 -20.58 -4.05
CA MET A 145 16.59 -19.93 -4.24
C MET A 145 15.51 -20.56 -3.35
N GLU A 146 15.47 -21.88 -3.24
CA GLU A 146 14.52 -22.57 -2.37
C GLU A 146 14.76 -22.22 -0.88
N GLN A 147 16.02 -22.15 -0.47
CA GLN A 147 16.39 -21.75 0.88
C GLN A 147 15.98 -20.29 1.15
N ASN A 148 16.26 -19.38 0.23
CA ASN A 148 15.85 -17.98 0.32
C ASN A 148 14.33 -17.85 0.36
N GLN A 149 13.61 -18.56 -0.51
CA GLN A 149 12.16 -18.56 -0.53
C GLN A 149 11.58 -19.08 0.80
N LYS A 150 12.16 -20.12 1.36
CA LYS A 150 11.77 -20.66 2.66
C LYS A 150 12.08 -19.68 3.80
N ALA A 151 13.22 -19.01 3.74
CA ALA A 151 13.59 -17.98 4.72
C ALA A 151 12.62 -16.79 4.66
N ILE A 152 12.28 -16.31 3.46
CA ILE A 152 11.29 -15.25 3.25
C ILE A 152 9.91 -15.68 3.76
N SER A 153 9.47 -16.90 3.43
CA SER A 153 8.19 -17.43 3.91
C SER A 153 8.14 -17.47 5.44
N ASN A 154 9.19 -17.99 6.06
CA ASN A 154 9.29 -18.06 7.52
C ASN A 154 9.30 -16.65 8.16
N ALA A 155 9.99 -15.70 7.54
CA ALA A 155 10.02 -14.30 8.00
C ALA A 155 8.66 -13.63 7.88
N LEU A 156 7.93 -13.87 6.78
CA LEU A 156 6.56 -13.40 6.60
C LEU A 156 5.59 -13.99 7.62
N GLU A 157 5.69 -15.31 7.87
CA GLU A 157 4.88 -15.96 8.90
C GLU A 157 5.19 -15.46 10.30
N ALA A 158 6.47 -15.23 10.60
CA ALA A 158 6.88 -14.61 11.87
C ALA A 158 6.29 -13.22 12.02
N LYS A 159 6.36 -12.41 10.94
CA LYS A 159 5.80 -11.05 10.93
C LYS A 159 4.28 -11.05 11.05
N GLN A 160 3.62 -12.02 10.45
CA GLN A 160 2.17 -12.18 10.58
C GLN A 160 1.78 -12.57 12.02
N ARG A 161 2.56 -13.43 12.67
CA ARG A 161 2.37 -13.76 14.09
C ARG A 161 2.59 -12.55 15.02
N GLU A 162 3.62 -11.75 14.77
CA GLU A 162 3.85 -10.49 15.51
C GLU A 162 2.65 -9.54 15.38
N LEU A 163 2.09 -9.40 14.16
CA LEU A 163 0.90 -8.58 13.92
C LEU A 163 -0.33 -9.11 14.67
N GLU A 164 -0.53 -10.41 14.71
CA GLU A 164 -1.65 -11.01 15.49
C GLU A 164 -1.46 -10.78 16.99
N VAL A 165 -0.24 -10.92 17.51
CA VAL A 165 0.09 -10.59 18.89
C VAL A 165 -0.15 -9.11 19.18
N LEU A 166 0.28 -8.23 18.30
CA LEU A 166 0.04 -6.79 18.39
C LEU A 166 -1.47 -6.50 18.40
N ARG A 167 -2.21 -7.07 17.43
CA ARG A 167 -3.68 -6.94 17.35
C ARG A 167 -4.35 -7.37 18.64
N ALA A 168 -3.97 -8.54 19.15
CA ALA A 168 -4.53 -9.08 20.40
C ALA A 168 -4.21 -8.16 21.60
N SER A 169 -2.99 -7.64 21.67
CA SER A 169 -2.56 -6.71 22.72
C SER A 169 -3.35 -5.39 22.65
N VAL A 170 -3.47 -4.81 21.46
CA VAL A 170 -4.24 -3.57 21.23
C VAL A 170 -5.72 -3.81 21.55
N SER A 171 -6.30 -4.91 21.04
CA SER A 171 -7.70 -5.27 21.30
C SER A 171 -7.99 -5.47 22.79
N LYS A 172 -7.12 -6.18 23.49
CA LYS A 172 -7.24 -6.40 24.94
C LYS A 172 -7.16 -5.10 25.74
N ALA A 173 -6.22 -4.22 25.38
CA ALA A 173 -6.04 -2.95 26.08
C ALA A 173 -7.20 -1.98 25.82
N LEU A 174 -7.83 -2.07 24.65
CA LEU A 174 -8.92 -1.18 24.22
C LEU A 174 -10.32 -1.81 24.39
N VAL A 175 -10.45 -2.99 25.04
CA VAL A 175 -11.72 -3.69 25.21
C VAL A 175 -12.81 -2.81 25.85
N GLY A 176 -12.46 -1.92 26.78
CA GLY A 176 -13.41 -0.99 27.43
C GLY A 176 -14.00 0.08 26.51
N PHE A 177 -13.55 0.15 25.24
CA PHE A 177 -14.05 1.09 24.24
C PHE A 177 -14.78 0.38 23.09
N THR A 178 -14.84 -0.95 23.07
CA THR A 178 -15.47 -1.73 21.98
C THR A 178 -16.95 -1.36 21.83
N ASP A 179 -17.69 -1.29 22.94
CA ASP A 179 -19.11 -0.92 22.93
C ASP A 179 -19.34 0.56 22.57
N LYS A 180 -18.27 1.37 22.52
CA LYS A 180 -18.29 2.79 22.19
C LYS A 180 -17.90 3.06 20.74
N GLY A 181 -17.77 2.01 19.90
CA GLY A 181 -17.45 2.14 18.47
C GLY A 181 -15.96 2.06 18.15
N LEU A 182 -15.17 1.36 18.98
CA LEU A 182 -13.79 1.00 18.66
C LEU A 182 -13.72 -0.44 18.18
N ASN A 183 -13.02 -0.68 17.07
CA ASN A 183 -12.75 -2.00 16.51
C ASN A 183 -11.27 -2.15 16.15
N VAL A 184 -10.72 -3.36 16.32
CA VAL A 184 -9.35 -3.69 15.97
C VAL A 184 -9.35 -4.89 15.03
N GLU A 185 -8.81 -4.72 13.84
CA GLU A 185 -8.76 -5.77 12.83
C GLU A 185 -7.38 -5.82 12.14
N THR A 186 -6.99 -7.01 11.65
CA THR A 186 -5.80 -7.18 10.81
C THR A 186 -6.23 -7.34 9.37
N LYS A 187 -5.65 -6.55 8.48
CA LYS A 187 -5.90 -6.63 7.05
C LYS A 187 -4.64 -6.22 6.27
N ASP A 188 -4.33 -6.95 5.20
CA ASP A 188 -3.22 -6.64 4.27
C ASP A 188 -1.87 -6.41 4.99
N GLY A 189 -1.58 -7.22 6.02
CA GLY A 189 -0.34 -7.11 6.79
C GLY A 189 -0.24 -5.85 7.66
N LYS A 190 -1.37 -5.25 8.04
CA LYS A 190 -1.46 -4.07 8.90
C LYS A 190 -2.51 -4.28 9.98
N VAL A 191 -2.34 -3.61 11.11
CA VAL A 191 -3.35 -3.56 12.16
C VAL A 191 -4.11 -2.24 12.06
N TYR A 192 -5.41 -2.32 11.91
CA TYR A 192 -6.32 -1.18 11.87
C TYR A 192 -7.03 -1.03 13.20
N VAL A 193 -6.85 0.13 13.83
CA VAL A 193 -7.62 0.53 15.01
C VAL A 193 -8.62 1.57 14.55
N SER A 194 -9.85 1.14 14.30
CA SER A 194 -10.96 1.98 13.81
C SER A 194 -11.76 2.51 14.98
N MET A 195 -11.94 3.81 15.03
CA MET A 195 -12.71 4.50 16.08
C MET A 195 -13.80 5.34 15.45
N GLU A 196 -15.05 5.14 15.86
CA GLU A 196 -16.15 5.99 15.41
C GLU A 196 -15.97 7.43 15.92
N ASP A 197 -16.36 8.39 15.10
CA ASP A 197 -16.24 9.81 15.41
C ASP A 197 -16.87 10.20 16.75
N LYS A 198 -18.00 9.62 17.09
CA LYS A 198 -18.69 9.90 18.36
C LYS A 198 -17.85 9.59 19.61
N LEU A 199 -16.86 8.68 19.50
CA LEU A 199 -15.92 8.40 20.57
C LEU A 199 -14.86 9.50 20.68
N LEU A 200 -14.42 9.98 19.54
CA LEU A 200 -13.25 10.85 19.43
C LEU A 200 -13.60 12.33 19.47
N PHE A 201 -14.73 12.74 18.89
CA PHE A 201 -15.05 14.13 18.63
C PHE A 201 -16.51 14.46 18.93
N ALA A 202 -16.79 15.73 19.28
CA ALA A 202 -18.13 16.25 19.21
C ALA A 202 -18.57 16.43 17.73
N SER A 203 -19.89 16.54 17.51
CA SER A 203 -20.42 16.70 16.15
C SER A 203 -19.86 17.95 15.48
N GLY A 204 -19.33 17.79 14.27
CA GLY A 204 -18.72 18.87 13.49
C GLY A 204 -17.39 19.41 14.05
N SER A 205 -16.86 18.81 15.13
CA SER A 205 -15.60 19.20 15.75
C SER A 205 -14.46 18.30 15.32
N TRP A 206 -13.25 18.79 15.47
CA TRP A 206 -11.97 18.05 15.42
C TRP A 206 -11.24 18.09 16.77
N GLU A 207 -11.82 18.69 17.80
CA GLU A 207 -11.26 18.64 19.14
C GLU A 207 -11.53 17.29 19.77
N VAL A 208 -10.46 16.64 20.26
CA VAL A 208 -10.55 15.30 20.81
C VAL A 208 -11.27 15.34 22.16
N SER A 209 -12.30 14.52 22.28
CA SER A 209 -13.10 14.39 23.50
C SER A 209 -12.28 13.78 24.67
N ALA A 210 -12.75 13.96 25.89
CA ALA A 210 -12.13 13.33 27.06
C ALA A 210 -12.08 11.80 26.93
N GLN A 211 -13.13 11.17 26.39
CA GLN A 211 -13.15 9.72 26.12
C GLN A 211 -12.15 9.32 25.03
N GLY A 212 -12.05 10.11 23.98
CA GLY A 212 -11.04 9.94 22.93
C GLY A 212 -9.62 10.02 23.49
N ILE A 213 -9.36 10.99 24.37
CA ILE A 213 -8.06 11.13 25.03
C ILE A 213 -7.70 9.88 25.82
N GLU A 214 -8.63 9.30 26.58
CA GLU A 214 -8.36 8.07 27.34
C GLU A 214 -8.06 6.85 26.44
N ALA A 215 -8.81 6.68 25.34
CA ALA A 215 -8.53 5.66 24.37
C ALA A 215 -7.14 5.84 23.72
N LEU A 216 -6.82 7.06 23.29
CA LEU A 216 -5.54 7.43 22.69
C LEU A 216 -4.37 7.28 23.68
N LYS A 217 -4.56 7.56 24.96
CA LYS A 217 -3.56 7.37 26.01
C LYS A 217 -3.19 5.89 26.16
N THR A 218 -4.17 5.00 26.13
CA THR A 218 -3.94 3.55 26.17
C THR A 218 -3.18 3.10 24.92
N LEU A 219 -3.59 3.56 23.74
CA LEU A 219 -2.92 3.24 22.48
C LEU A 219 -1.49 3.81 22.42
N ALA A 220 -1.30 5.07 22.84
CA ALA A 220 0.02 5.71 22.85
C ALA A 220 1.05 4.92 23.68
N LYS A 221 0.63 4.32 24.80
CA LYS A 221 1.49 3.45 25.60
C LYS A 221 1.99 2.24 24.78
N ILE A 222 1.07 1.56 24.08
CA ILE A 222 1.42 0.42 23.22
C ILE A 222 2.36 0.85 22.10
N LEU A 223 2.09 2.00 21.47
CA LEU A 223 2.90 2.53 20.37
C LEU A 223 4.31 2.95 20.79
N GLN A 224 4.52 3.35 22.04
CA GLN A 224 5.83 3.62 22.60
C GLN A 224 6.66 2.34 22.77
N ASP A 225 6.00 1.25 23.15
CA ASP A 225 6.64 -0.05 23.38
C ASP A 225 6.95 -0.79 22.06
N ASN A 226 6.38 -0.33 20.92
CA ASN A 226 6.55 -0.90 19.59
C ASN A 226 7.14 0.15 18.63
N SER A 227 8.46 0.32 18.66
CA SER A 227 9.17 1.36 17.89
C SER A 227 9.34 1.04 16.40
N ASP A 228 9.16 -0.22 16.03
CA ASP A 228 9.29 -0.76 14.66
C ASP A 228 8.05 -0.59 13.79
N LEU A 229 7.00 0.06 14.33
CA LEU A 229 5.77 0.33 13.60
C LEU A 229 5.77 1.73 12.98
N ASN A 230 5.36 1.83 11.73
CA ASN A 230 4.89 3.08 11.14
C ASN A 230 3.42 3.27 11.52
N ILE A 231 3.03 4.50 11.82
CA ILE A 231 1.71 4.87 12.29
C ILE A 231 1.10 5.83 11.28
N MET A 232 0.00 5.45 10.68
CA MET A 232 -0.78 6.36 9.83
C MET A 232 -2.16 6.57 10.45
N VAL A 233 -2.56 7.81 10.56
CA VAL A 233 -3.89 8.18 11.06
C VAL A 233 -4.72 8.68 9.89
N GLU A 234 -5.79 7.99 9.57
CA GLU A 234 -6.70 8.33 8.47
C GLU A 234 -8.07 8.77 8.99
N GLY A 235 -8.50 9.95 8.56
CA GLY A 235 -9.84 10.45 8.82
C GLY A 235 -10.80 10.13 7.67
N HIS A 236 -12.02 9.74 8.02
CA HIS A 236 -13.08 9.43 7.05
C HIS A 236 -14.37 10.13 7.50
N THR A 237 -15.18 10.55 6.53
CA THR A 237 -16.51 11.11 6.75
C THR A 237 -17.59 10.23 6.11
N ASP A 238 -18.83 10.53 6.36
CA ASP A 238 -19.93 10.10 5.52
C ASP A 238 -20.10 11.05 4.32
N ASN A 239 -21.12 10.82 3.51
CA ASN A 239 -21.43 11.62 2.32
C ASN A 239 -22.33 12.84 2.60
N ASP A 240 -22.59 13.17 3.84
CA ASP A 240 -23.27 14.42 4.17
C ASP A 240 -22.33 15.60 3.94
N VAL A 241 -22.82 16.60 3.23
CA VAL A 241 -22.03 17.79 2.93
C VAL A 241 -21.72 18.52 4.23
N PHE A 242 -20.46 18.52 4.60
CA PHE A 242 -20.00 19.33 5.73
C PHE A 242 -19.98 20.81 5.31
N ARG A 243 -20.74 21.61 6.01
CA ARG A 243 -20.76 23.07 5.86
C ARG A 243 -20.21 23.67 7.16
N GLY A 244 -18.90 23.79 7.20
CA GLY A 244 -18.22 24.17 8.43
C GLY A 244 -17.88 25.65 8.51
N SER A 245 -16.80 25.98 9.23
CA SER A 245 -16.30 27.33 9.51
C SER A 245 -15.31 27.79 8.42
N THR A 246 -14.76 29.00 8.59
CA THR A 246 -13.72 29.58 7.72
C THR A 246 -12.45 28.71 7.61
N ALA A 247 -12.17 27.84 8.59
CA ALA A 247 -10.96 27.03 8.64
C ALA A 247 -11.12 25.60 8.09
N VAL A 248 -12.35 25.07 8.07
CA VAL A 248 -12.68 23.70 7.61
C VAL A 248 -13.90 23.82 6.72
N LYS A 249 -13.73 23.68 5.42
CA LYS A 249 -14.76 24.02 4.41
C LYS A 249 -15.61 22.84 4.00
N ASP A 250 -15.02 21.67 3.90
CA ASP A 250 -15.67 20.45 3.40
C ASP A 250 -15.20 19.18 4.12
N ASN A 251 -15.64 18.03 3.63
CA ASN A 251 -15.30 16.73 4.17
C ASN A 251 -13.80 16.39 4.06
N TRP A 252 -13.11 16.90 3.05
CA TRP A 252 -11.67 16.73 2.92
C TRP A 252 -10.92 17.41 4.06
N ASP A 253 -11.20 18.70 4.27
CA ASP A 253 -10.63 19.46 5.38
C ASP A 253 -10.93 18.79 6.72
N LEU A 254 -12.19 18.41 6.94
CA LEU A 254 -12.61 17.82 8.21
C LEU A 254 -11.85 16.52 8.50
N SER A 255 -11.73 15.65 7.50
CA SER A 255 -11.10 14.35 7.67
C SER A 255 -9.62 14.48 8.03
N VAL A 256 -8.87 15.37 7.38
CA VAL A 256 -7.45 15.58 7.74
C VAL A 256 -7.29 16.36 9.04
N MET A 257 -8.13 17.34 9.31
CA MET A 257 -8.06 18.05 10.59
C MET A 257 -8.24 17.11 11.76
N ARG A 258 -9.16 16.18 11.66
CA ARG A 258 -9.37 15.13 12.65
C ARG A 258 -8.17 14.20 12.76
N ALA A 259 -7.64 13.71 11.64
CA ALA A 259 -6.42 12.89 11.65
C ALA A 259 -5.24 13.64 12.30
N THR A 260 -5.05 14.89 11.94
CA THR A 260 -3.99 15.74 12.50
C THR A 260 -4.17 15.98 14.00
N ALA A 261 -5.40 16.20 14.45
CA ALA A 261 -5.71 16.38 15.88
C ALA A 261 -5.34 15.10 16.67
N ILE A 262 -5.66 13.92 16.12
CA ILE A 262 -5.28 12.64 16.73
C ILE A 262 -3.76 12.46 16.76
N VAL A 263 -3.04 12.75 15.68
CA VAL A 263 -1.57 12.68 15.64
C VAL A 263 -0.96 13.57 16.72
N LYS A 264 -1.38 14.82 16.81
CA LYS A 264 -0.89 15.76 17.84
C LYS A 264 -1.16 15.24 19.26
N GLN A 265 -2.33 14.64 19.46
CA GLN A 265 -2.71 14.10 20.75
C GLN A 265 -1.90 12.84 21.09
N LEU A 266 -1.67 11.93 20.12
CA LEU A 266 -0.82 10.74 20.30
C LEU A 266 0.62 11.12 20.67
N LEU A 267 1.21 12.08 19.97
CA LEU A 267 2.57 12.55 20.26
C LEU A 267 2.67 13.24 21.64
N LYS A 268 1.63 13.96 22.03
CA LYS A 268 1.54 14.57 23.39
C LYS A 268 1.43 13.50 24.49
N LEU A 269 0.62 12.46 24.26
CA LEU A 269 0.38 11.39 25.23
C LEU A 269 1.52 10.35 25.24
N GLY A 270 2.23 10.21 24.13
CA GLY A 270 3.34 9.29 23.96
C GLY A 270 4.64 9.99 23.58
N PRO A 271 5.32 10.66 24.51
CA PRO A 271 6.52 11.46 24.19
C PRO A 271 7.72 10.67 23.66
N LYS A 272 7.67 9.33 23.75
CA LYS A 272 8.69 8.43 23.18
C LYS A 272 8.33 7.99 21.74
N ILE A 273 7.15 8.37 21.23
CA ILE A 273 6.78 8.09 19.84
C ILE A 273 7.61 9.02 18.94
N ASP A 274 8.44 8.44 18.08
CA ASP A 274 9.18 9.21 17.08
C ASP A 274 8.20 9.82 16.05
N PRO A 275 8.13 11.14 15.93
CA PRO A 275 7.26 11.80 14.96
C PRO A 275 7.53 11.41 13.51
N ALA A 276 8.78 11.00 13.17
CA ALA A 276 9.14 10.62 11.81
C ALA A 276 8.40 9.37 11.31
N ARG A 277 7.86 8.56 12.21
CA ARG A 277 7.07 7.36 11.87
C ARG A 277 5.55 7.58 11.89
N VAL A 278 5.10 8.83 12.09
CA VAL A 278 3.68 9.15 12.22
C VAL A 278 3.22 10.01 11.05
N MET A 279 2.13 9.61 10.41
CA MET A 279 1.51 10.32 9.30
C MET A 279 0.03 10.58 9.59
N ALA A 280 -0.49 11.69 9.04
CA ALA A 280 -1.92 12.00 9.02
C ALA A 280 -2.41 12.03 7.57
N ALA A 281 -3.56 11.43 7.31
CA ALA A 281 -4.22 11.42 6.01
C ALA A 281 -5.74 11.62 6.18
N GLY A 282 -6.42 11.98 5.11
CA GLY A 282 -7.88 12.05 5.06
C GLY A 282 -8.40 11.49 3.76
N HIS A 283 -9.57 10.89 3.81
CA HIS A 283 -10.26 10.28 2.66
C HIS A 283 -11.63 10.91 2.39
N ALA A 284 -12.04 11.91 3.17
CA ALA A 284 -13.39 12.46 3.10
C ALA A 284 -14.43 11.32 3.10
N GLU A 285 -15.43 11.39 2.23
CA GLU A 285 -16.47 10.36 2.01
C GLU A 285 -16.11 9.29 0.98
N TYR A 286 -14.94 9.36 0.36
CA TYR A 286 -14.59 8.53 -0.82
C TYR A 286 -14.06 7.14 -0.49
N SER A 287 -13.89 6.82 0.80
CA SER A 287 -13.52 5.49 1.26
C SER A 287 -14.51 4.96 2.32
N PRO A 288 -15.79 4.74 1.94
CA PRO A 288 -16.80 4.30 2.89
C PRO A 288 -16.60 2.84 3.26
N LYS A 289 -16.69 2.52 4.56
CA LYS A 289 -16.66 1.13 5.07
C LYS A 289 -17.95 0.39 4.69
N VAL A 290 -19.06 1.11 4.65
CA VAL A 290 -20.39 0.61 4.25
C VAL A 290 -21.11 1.65 3.41
N ARG A 291 -22.11 1.23 2.61
CA ARG A 291 -22.91 2.18 1.81
C ARG A 291 -23.61 3.22 2.70
N ASN A 292 -23.61 4.48 2.31
CA ASN A 292 -24.20 5.61 3.06
C ASN A 292 -25.75 5.69 2.97
N ILE A 293 -26.44 4.57 3.17
CA ILE A 293 -27.90 4.45 2.97
C ILE A 293 -28.73 4.65 4.25
N SER A 294 -28.13 4.68 5.41
CA SER A 294 -28.80 4.89 6.68
C SER A 294 -27.95 5.68 7.66
N ALA A 295 -28.57 6.28 8.66
CA ALA A 295 -27.86 7.00 9.72
C ALA A 295 -26.84 6.11 10.45
N ALA A 296 -27.18 4.84 10.67
CA ALA A 296 -26.29 3.84 11.28
C ALA A 296 -25.08 3.54 10.39
N ASN A 297 -25.27 3.44 9.07
CA ASN A 297 -24.19 3.23 8.12
C ASN A 297 -23.28 4.48 8.01
N LYS A 298 -23.86 5.66 7.96
CA LYS A 298 -23.13 6.92 7.99
C LYS A 298 -22.28 7.04 9.24
N ALA A 299 -22.81 6.65 10.41
CA ALA A 299 -22.04 6.65 11.65
C ALA A 299 -20.80 5.75 11.59
N LYS A 300 -20.88 4.58 10.92
CA LYS A 300 -19.74 3.68 10.69
C LYS A 300 -18.71 4.25 9.70
N ASN A 301 -19.15 5.10 8.77
CA ASN A 301 -18.27 5.75 7.81
C ASN A 301 -17.54 6.95 8.44
N ARG A 302 -18.20 7.68 9.34
CA ARG A 302 -17.56 8.71 10.17
C ARG A 302 -16.66 8.05 11.21
N ARG A 303 -15.40 7.88 10.86
CA ARG A 303 -14.41 7.19 11.67
C ARG A 303 -13.01 7.77 11.48
N THR A 304 -12.17 7.48 12.43
CA THR A 304 -10.73 7.63 12.27
C THR A 304 -10.09 6.25 12.41
N GLU A 305 -9.21 5.92 11.48
CA GLU A 305 -8.44 4.67 11.47
C GLU A 305 -6.98 4.98 11.82
N ILE A 306 -6.45 4.29 12.83
CA ILE A 306 -5.03 4.32 13.15
C ILE A 306 -4.45 3.01 12.62
N ILE A 307 -3.61 3.13 11.59
CA ILE A 307 -3.07 2.03 10.82
C ILE A 307 -1.63 1.83 11.24
N LEU A 308 -1.35 0.65 11.78
CA LEU A 308 -0.04 0.24 12.26
C LEU A 308 0.58 -0.69 11.22
N THR A 309 1.69 -0.25 10.63
CA THR A 309 2.40 -0.99 9.58
C THR A 309 3.80 -1.34 10.08
N PRO A 310 4.18 -2.63 10.12
CA PRO A 310 5.55 -3.02 10.46
C PRO A 310 6.56 -2.46 9.44
N LYS A 311 7.75 -2.11 9.91
CA LYS A 311 8.88 -1.82 9.02
C LYS A 311 9.35 -3.13 8.38
N ILE A 312 9.30 -3.21 7.05
CA ILE A 312 9.70 -4.42 6.29
C ILE A 312 11.22 -4.43 6.00
N SER A 313 11.97 -3.45 6.52
CA SER A 313 13.40 -3.28 6.26
C SER A 313 14.25 -4.55 6.47
N ASP A 314 13.86 -5.42 7.40
CA ASP A 314 14.65 -6.61 7.72
C ASP A 314 14.35 -7.78 6.77
N VAL A 315 13.15 -7.83 6.18
CA VAL A 315 12.80 -8.84 5.15
C VAL A 315 13.47 -8.50 3.81
N LEU A 316 13.60 -7.22 3.47
CA LEU A 316 14.29 -6.79 2.25
C LEU A 316 15.79 -7.08 2.29
N LYS A 317 16.44 -6.96 3.46
CA LYS A 317 17.87 -7.31 3.64
C LYS A 317 18.17 -8.81 3.52
N MET A 318 17.16 -9.68 3.57
CA MET A 318 17.32 -11.14 3.37
C MET A 318 17.28 -11.52 1.89
N VAL A 319 16.96 -10.56 1.00
CA VAL A 319 16.82 -10.79 -0.45
C VAL A 319 17.98 -10.15 -1.22
N GLU A 320 18.72 -9.23 -0.60
CA GLU A 320 19.99 -8.71 -1.10
C GLU A 320 21.16 -9.66 -0.77
#